data_05632758b7022fbb6914b171e2c23a7e
#
_entry.id   05632758b7022fbb6914b171e2c23a7e
#
_cell.length_a   1.000
_cell.length_b   1.000
_cell.length_c   1.000
_cell.angle_alpha   90.00
_cell.angle_beta   90.00
_cell.angle_gamma   90.00
#
_symmetry.space_group_name_H-M   'P 1'
#
loop_
_entity.id
_entity.type
_entity.pdbx_description
1 polymer ?
#
loop_
_entity_poly.entity_id
_entity_poly.type
_entity_poly.pdbx_seq_one_letter_code
_entity_poly.pdbx_strand_id
1 'polypeptide(L)'
;LFAEHGADMISVHVESTTHIHRAIEQIKQLGKKAGVVINPGTSVETILPILSIVDYVLVMTVNPGFGGQTFIEQCVTKIEQLNQLKHENHLTFDIEVDGGINDQTSKRCVEQGATMLVTGSYFFKQEDYAKVTSLLKE
;
A
#
# COMPACT_ATOMS: atom_id res chain seq x y z
N LEU A 1 -3.69 -14.99 4.90
CA LEU A 1 -2.60 -14.94 3.94
C LEU A 1 -2.81 -13.90 2.85
N PHE A 2 -3.99 -13.88 2.29
CA PHE A 2 -4.31 -12.92 1.23
C PHE A 2 -5.30 -11.92 1.76
N ALA A 3 -4.97 -10.63 1.61
CA ALA A 3 -5.91 -9.55 1.89
C ALA A 3 -6.58 -9.19 0.56
N GLU A 4 -7.87 -9.45 0.47
CA GLU A 4 -8.61 -9.20 -0.75
C GLU A 4 -9.28 -7.82 -0.69
N HIS A 5 -9.00 -7.00 -1.68
CA HIS A 5 -9.53 -5.65 -1.79
C HIS A 5 -10.45 -5.59 -3.01
N GLY A 6 -11.69 -6.03 -2.82
CA GLY A 6 -12.62 -6.15 -3.92
C GLY A 6 -12.35 -7.39 -4.76
N ALA A 7 -13.07 -7.56 -5.85
CA ALA A 7 -13.05 -8.77 -6.66
C ALA A 7 -11.75 -8.97 -7.45
N ASP A 8 -11.01 -7.90 -7.73
CA ASP A 8 -9.93 -7.93 -8.71
C ASP A 8 -8.53 -7.71 -8.12
N MET A 9 -8.41 -7.50 -6.83
CA MET A 9 -7.14 -7.16 -6.19
C MET A 9 -6.85 -8.10 -5.04
N ILE A 10 -5.70 -8.76 -5.07
CA ILE A 10 -5.27 -9.66 -4.00
C ILE A 10 -3.86 -9.27 -3.58
N SER A 11 -3.63 -9.10 -2.28
CA SER A 11 -2.32 -8.78 -1.76
C SER A 11 -1.80 -9.88 -0.83
N VAL A 12 -0.48 -10.02 -0.81
CA VAL A 12 0.21 -11.02 0.02
C VAL A 12 1.19 -10.29 0.91
N HIS A 13 1.17 -10.61 2.20
CA HIS A 13 2.19 -10.11 3.13
C HIS A 13 3.53 -10.73 2.77
N VAL A 14 4.55 -9.89 2.61
CA VAL A 14 5.88 -10.37 2.25
C VAL A 14 6.43 -11.35 3.29
N GLU A 15 6.03 -11.16 4.55
CA GLU A 15 6.50 -12.01 5.65
C GLU A 15 5.75 -13.33 5.76
N SER A 16 4.65 -13.49 5.04
CA SER A 16 3.82 -14.71 5.13
C SER A 16 4.31 -15.85 4.24
N THR A 17 5.27 -15.59 3.38
CA THR A 17 5.80 -16.61 2.48
C THR A 17 7.28 -16.37 2.17
N THR A 18 8.02 -17.47 1.98
CA THR A 18 9.40 -17.41 1.51
C THR A 18 9.49 -17.37 -0.02
N HIS A 19 8.35 -17.52 -0.70
CA HIS A 19 8.26 -17.56 -2.17
C HIS A 19 7.37 -16.46 -2.70
N ILE A 20 7.67 -15.22 -2.33
CA ILE A 20 6.81 -14.08 -2.68
C ILE A 20 6.70 -13.87 -4.20
N HIS A 21 7.78 -14.04 -4.94
CA HIS A 21 7.75 -13.90 -6.39
C HIS A 21 6.75 -14.86 -7.03
N ARG A 22 6.80 -16.11 -6.60
CA ARG A 22 5.89 -17.13 -7.09
C ARG A 22 4.44 -16.85 -6.74
N ALA A 23 4.20 -16.38 -5.50
CA ALA A 23 2.86 -16.03 -5.06
C ALA A 23 2.26 -14.90 -5.92
N ILE A 24 3.06 -13.89 -6.21
CA ILE A 24 2.62 -12.78 -7.05
C ILE A 24 2.28 -13.27 -8.47
N GLU A 25 3.14 -14.09 -9.04
CA GLU A 25 2.89 -14.64 -10.38
C GLU A 25 1.62 -15.48 -10.43
N GLN A 26 1.36 -16.28 -9.40
CA GLN A 26 0.15 -17.10 -9.34
C GLN A 26 -1.11 -16.24 -9.32
N ILE A 27 -1.09 -15.14 -8.58
CA ILE A 27 -2.22 -14.21 -8.52
C ILE A 27 -2.47 -13.61 -9.90
N LYS A 28 -1.42 -13.19 -10.58
CA LYS A 28 -1.52 -12.58 -11.90
C LYS A 28 -2.04 -13.57 -12.94
N GLN A 29 -1.68 -14.83 -12.82
CA GLN A 29 -2.18 -15.89 -13.69
C GLN A 29 -3.69 -16.08 -13.55
N LEU A 30 -4.25 -15.73 -12.39
CA LEU A 30 -5.69 -15.78 -12.18
C LEU A 30 -6.42 -14.57 -12.77
N GLY A 31 -5.70 -13.66 -13.41
CA GLY A 31 -6.28 -12.45 -13.98
C GLY A 31 -6.54 -11.36 -12.95
N LYS A 32 -5.97 -11.48 -11.77
CA LYS A 32 -6.15 -10.51 -10.69
C LYS A 32 -4.95 -9.58 -10.59
N LYS A 33 -5.17 -8.40 -10.01
CA LYS A 33 -4.07 -7.51 -9.67
C LYS A 33 -3.41 -8.02 -8.40
N ALA A 34 -2.09 -8.10 -8.44
CA ALA A 34 -1.30 -8.65 -7.35
C ALA A 34 -0.55 -7.54 -6.61
N GLY A 35 -0.67 -7.54 -5.30
CA GLY A 35 0.03 -6.60 -4.46
C GLY A 35 0.86 -7.29 -3.41
N VAL A 36 1.80 -6.56 -2.84
CA VAL A 36 2.58 -7.02 -1.70
C VAL A 36 2.36 -6.08 -0.54
N VAL A 37 2.24 -6.64 0.66
CA VAL A 37 2.02 -5.88 1.89
C VAL A 37 3.30 -5.87 2.71
N ILE A 38 3.71 -4.68 3.14
CA ILE A 38 4.82 -4.53 4.07
C ILE A 38 4.33 -3.88 5.36
N ASN A 39 4.78 -4.41 6.47
CA ASN A 39 4.44 -3.93 7.81
C ASN A 39 5.39 -2.81 8.23
N PRO A 40 5.09 -2.07 9.31
CA PRO A 40 5.98 -1.00 9.77
C PRO A 40 7.42 -1.45 10.03
N GLY A 41 7.60 -2.69 10.47
CA GLY A 41 8.93 -3.24 10.73
C GLY A 41 9.62 -3.85 9.51
N THR A 42 8.97 -3.86 8.34
CA THR A 42 9.51 -4.47 7.13
C THR A 42 10.14 -3.40 6.24
N SER A 43 11.38 -3.58 5.83
CA SER A 43 12.05 -2.62 4.98
C SER A 43 11.62 -2.77 3.52
N VAL A 44 11.69 -1.67 2.76
CA VAL A 44 11.39 -1.66 1.33
C VAL A 44 12.34 -2.59 0.57
N GLU A 45 13.56 -2.76 1.06
CA GLU A 45 14.56 -3.60 0.43
C GLU A 45 14.12 -5.05 0.27
N THR A 46 13.26 -5.54 1.16
CA THR A 46 12.79 -6.92 1.08
C THR A 46 11.93 -7.19 -0.14
N ILE A 47 11.36 -6.16 -0.74
CA ILE A 47 10.46 -6.31 -1.89
C ILE A 47 11.07 -5.76 -3.20
N LEU A 48 12.31 -5.29 -3.17
CA LEU A 48 12.97 -4.81 -4.39
C LEU A 48 12.89 -5.81 -5.55
N PRO A 49 13.15 -7.10 -5.33
CA PRO A 49 13.14 -8.06 -6.45
C PRO A 49 11.79 -8.22 -7.14
N ILE A 50 10.70 -7.83 -6.48
CA ILE A 50 9.35 -8.03 -7.03
C ILE A 50 8.65 -6.72 -7.43
N LEU A 51 9.30 -5.58 -7.26
CA LEU A 51 8.68 -4.30 -7.61
C LEU A 51 8.28 -4.20 -9.08
N SER A 52 8.99 -4.89 -9.95
CA SER A 52 8.70 -4.85 -11.39
C SER A 52 7.48 -5.70 -11.78
N ILE A 53 7.03 -6.60 -10.91
CA ILE A 53 5.93 -7.49 -11.24
C ILE A 53 4.65 -7.24 -10.43
N VAL A 54 4.72 -6.46 -9.35
CA VAL A 54 3.51 -6.17 -8.56
C VAL A 54 2.71 -5.06 -9.21
N ASP A 55 1.40 -5.10 -9.01
CA ASP A 55 0.50 -4.05 -9.46
C ASP A 55 0.38 -2.94 -8.42
N TYR A 56 0.59 -3.28 -7.15
CA TYR A 56 0.57 -2.30 -6.06
C TYR A 56 1.38 -2.79 -4.86
N VAL A 57 1.78 -1.84 -4.03
CA VAL A 57 2.43 -2.10 -2.74
C VAL A 57 1.57 -1.48 -1.66
N LEU A 58 1.15 -2.28 -0.69
CA LEU A 58 0.39 -1.81 0.45
C LEU A 58 1.32 -1.59 1.64
N VAL A 59 1.44 -0.35 2.06
CA VAL A 59 2.25 0.03 3.21
C VAL A 59 1.33 0.12 4.43
N MET A 60 1.51 -0.78 5.37
CA MET A 60 0.79 -0.71 6.65
C MET A 60 1.41 0.38 7.50
N THR A 61 0.60 1.29 7.98
CA THR A 61 1.04 2.44 8.74
C THR A 61 0.71 2.34 10.22
N VAL A 62 0.20 1.20 10.64
CA VAL A 62 0.05 0.80 12.06
C VAL A 62 0.47 -0.66 12.18
N ASN A 63 0.80 -1.09 13.41
CA ASN A 63 1.10 -2.50 13.62
C ASN A 63 -0.19 -3.31 13.49
N PRO A 64 -0.21 -4.37 12.67
CA PRO A 64 -1.42 -5.16 12.49
C PRO A 64 -1.80 -5.92 13.75
N GLY A 65 -3.08 -6.21 13.88
CA GLY A 65 -3.59 -7.03 14.98
C GLY A 65 -4.03 -6.26 16.22
N PHE A 66 -3.83 -4.95 16.25
CA PHE A 66 -4.24 -4.11 17.39
C PHE A 66 -5.21 -3.03 16.90
N GLY A 67 -6.40 -3.00 17.48
CA GLY A 67 -7.38 -1.96 17.18
C GLY A 67 -6.95 -0.61 17.75
N GLY A 68 -7.36 0.47 17.08
CA GLY A 68 -7.12 1.83 17.56
C GLY A 68 -5.67 2.27 17.53
N GLN A 69 -4.87 1.69 16.66
CA GLN A 69 -3.46 2.01 16.54
C GLN A 69 -3.22 3.41 15.99
N THR A 70 -2.21 4.06 16.51
CA THR A 70 -1.77 5.36 16.02
C THR A 70 -0.92 5.19 14.76
N PHE A 71 -1.09 6.10 13.83
CA PHE A 71 -0.29 6.15 12.60
C PHE A 71 1.21 6.21 12.92
N ILE A 72 1.99 5.37 12.25
CA ILE A 72 3.44 5.32 12.44
C ILE A 72 4.14 6.21 11.42
N GLU A 73 4.72 7.29 11.90
CA GLU A 73 5.37 8.32 11.09
C GLU A 73 6.49 7.80 10.19
N GLN A 74 7.27 6.85 10.68
CA GLN A 74 8.37 6.28 9.89
C GLN A 74 7.90 5.61 8.61
N CYS A 75 6.63 5.22 8.53
CA CYS A 75 6.10 4.61 7.33
C CYS A 75 6.01 5.59 6.16
N VAL A 76 5.96 6.90 6.44
CA VAL A 76 5.98 7.93 5.39
C VAL A 76 7.29 7.85 4.60
N THR A 77 8.40 7.56 5.28
CA THR A 77 9.70 7.38 4.62
C THR A 77 9.67 6.22 3.62
N LYS A 78 8.95 5.15 3.96
CA LYS A 78 8.82 4.00 3.04
C LYS A 78 8.03 4.37 1.78
N ILE A 79 7.00 5.18 1.94
CA ILE A 79 6.21 5.68 0.81
C ILE A 79 7.10 6.49 -0.12
N GLU A 80 7.90 7.38 0.46
CA GLU A 80 8.86 8.19 -0.28
C GLU A 80 9.87 7.33 -1.03
N GLN A 81 10.43 6.32 -0.37
CA GLN A 81 11.37 5.38 -0.98
C GLN A 81 10.75 4.64 -2.16
N LEU A 82 9.51 4.16 -1.99
CA LEU A 82 8.80 3.45 -3.04
C LEU A 82 8.52 4.37 -4.23
N ASN A 83 8.12 5.59 -3.96
CA ASN A 83 7.84 6.55 -5.02
C ASN A 83 9.11 6.88 -5.82
N GLN A 84 10.22 7.03 -5.11
CA GLN A 84 11.51 7.30 -5.73
C GLN A 84 11.95 6.13 -6.62
N LEU A 85 11.83 4.91 -6.12
CA LEU A 85 12.16 3.70 -6.89
C LEU A 85 11.27 3.56 -8.12
N LYS A 86 9.99 3.89 -7.97
CA LYS A 86 9.03 3.85 -9.05
C LYS A 86 9.47 4.77 -10.20
N HIS A 87 9.87 6.00 -9.88
CA HIS A 87 10.31 6.96 -10.88
C HIS A 87 11.66 6.61 -11.48
N GLU A 88 12.62 6.21 -10.66
CA GLU A 88 13.97 5.89 -11.13
C GLU A 88 13.98 4.69 -12.07
N ASN A 89 13.11 3.72 -11.85
CA ASN A 89 13.07 2.48 -12.63
C ASN A 89 11.92 2.42 -13.63
N HIS A 90 11.19 3.51 -13.80
CA HIS A 90 10.05 3.60 -14.73
C HIS A 90 8.99 2.53 -14.46
N LEU A 91 8.69 2.30 -13.19
CA LEU A 91 7.69 1.33 -12.77
C LEU A 91 6.32 1.99 -12.63
N THR A 92 5.26 1.18 -12.63
CA THR A 92 3.89 1.69 -12.68
C THR A 92 3.00 1.22 -11.54
N PHE A 93 3.56 0.58 -10.52
CA PHE A 93 2.75 0.09 -9.39
C PHE A 93 2.11 1.24 -8.61
N ASP A 94 0.96 0.96 -8.01
CA ASP A 94 0.30 1.89 -7.10
C ASP A 94 0.88 1.74 -5.70
N ILE A 95 0.84 2.81 -4.92
CA ILE A 95 1.27 2.80 -3.53
C ILE A 95 0.02 3.01 -2.66
N GLU A 96 -0.38 1.96 -1.94
CA GLU A 96 -1.53 2.01 -1.03
C GLU A 96 -1.06 2.16 0.40
N VAL A 97 -1.87 2.82 1.21
CA VAL A 97 -1.57 3.04 2.63
C VAL A 97 -2.79 2.61 3.44
N ASP A 98 -2.57 1.83 4.49
CA ASP A 98 -3.62 1.36 5.37
C ASP A 98 -3.18 1.47 6.83
N GLY A 99 -4.03 2.10 7.64
CA GLY A 99 -3.85 2.18 9.09
C GLY A 99 -3.64 3.60 9.60
N GLY A 100 -4.51 4.03 10.50
CA GLY A 100 -4.41 5.33 11.15
C GLY A 100 -4.57 6.52 10.22
N ILE A 101 -5.30 6.33 9.13
CA ILE A 101 -5.48 7.39 8.12
C ILE A 101 -6.55 8.38 8.56
N ASN A 102 -6.17 9.65 8.59
CA ASN A 102 -7.07 10.77 8.86
C ASN A 102 -6.68 11.93 7.93
N ASP A 103 -7.29 13.10 8.10
CA ASP A 103 -7.03 14.25 7.24
C ASP A 103 -5.56 14.64 7.16
N GLN A 104 -4.87 14.62 8.29
CA GLN A 104 -3.47 15.04 8.35
C GLN A 104 -2.52 13.96 7.82
N THR A 105 -2.72 12.72 8.24
CA THR A 105 -1.82 11.62 7.85
C THR A 105 -2.00 11.27 6.38
N SER A 106 -3.24 11.29 5.87
CA SER A 106 -3.50 11.01 4.46
C SER A 106 -2.83 12.03 3.55
N LYS A 107 -2.89 13.30 3.94
CA LYS A 107 -2.26 14.37 3.18
C LYS A 107 -0.76 14.16 3.07
N ARG A 108 -0.13 13.78 4.16
CA ARG A 108 1.31 13.50 4.19
C ARG A 108 1.68 12.31 3.33
N CYS A 109 0.85 11.27 3.36
CA CYS A 109 1.10 10.08 2.54
C CYS A 109 0.97 10.42 1.04
N VAL A 110 -0.05 11.17 0.67
CA VAL A 110 -0.25 11.59 -0.71
C VAL A 110 0.90 12.47 -1.20
N GLU A 111 1.37 13.39 -0.36
CA GLU A 111 2.50 14.25 -0.70
C GLU A 111 3.77 13.44 -1.01
N GLN A 112 3.95 12.29 -0.36
CA GLN A 112 5.11 11.44 -0.57
C GLN A 112 4.92 10.43 -1.70
N GLY A 113 3.75 10.34 -2.27
CA GLY A 113 3.53 9.53 -3.46
C GLY A 113 2.48 8.44 -3.33
N ALA A 114 1.75 8.36 -2.21
CA ALA A 114 0.67 7.40 -2.08
C ALA A 114 -0.41 7.69 -3.12
N THR A 115 -0.85 6.65 -3.82
CA THR A 115 -1.86 6.77 -4.87
C THR A 115 -3.22 6.23 -4.44
N MET A 116 -3.26 5.41 -3.39
CA MET A 116 -4.49 4.82 -2.85
C MET A 116 -4.43 4.85 -1.33
N LEU A 117 -5.56 5.17 -0.71
CA LEU A 117 -5.69 5.21 0.75
C LEU A 117 -6.81 4.26 1.18
N VAL A 118 -6.57 3.52 2.25
CA VAL A 118 -7.57 2.63 2.83
C VAL A 118 -8.01 3.21 4.17
N THR A 119 -9.27 3.56 4.28
CA THR A 119 -9.86 4.06 5.53
C THR A 119 -11.03 3.17 5.89
N GLY A 120 -10.86 2.36 6.94
CA GLY A 120 -11.86 1.38 7.28
C GLY A 120 -12.06 0.39 6.15
N SER A 121 -13.28 0.33 5.60
CA SER A 121 -13.62 -0.60 4.51
C SER A 121 -13.53 0.01 3.12
N TYR A 122 -13.08 1.25 3.00
CA TYR A 122 -13.13 1.99 1.74
C TYR A 122 -11.76 2.29 1.20
N PHE A 123 -11.65 2.19 -0.15
CA PHE A 123 -10.49 2.65 -0.89
C PHE A 123 -10.77 3.99 -1.52
N PHE A 124 -9.77 4.87 -1.49
CA PHE A 124 -9.83 6.12 -2.21
C PHE A 124 -8.57 6.27 -3.05
N LYS A 125 -8.73 6.50 -4.35
CA LYS A 125 -7.63 6.97 -5.17
C LYS A 125 -7.37 8.43 -4.82
N GLN A 126 -6.19 8.92 -5.17
CA GLN A 126 -5.79 10.29 -4.85
C GLN A 126 -6.86 11.33 -5.22
N GLU A 127 -7.45 11.19 -6.40
CA GLU A 127 -8.48 12.11 -6.88
C GLU A 127 -9.75 12.04 -6.03
N ASP A 128 -10.19 10.82 -5.70
CA ASP A 128 -11.39 10.61 -4.90
C ASP A 128 -11.18 11.09 -3.48
N TYR A 129 -9.97 10.91 -2.96
CA TYR A 129 -9.61 11.39 -1.64
C TYR A 129 -9.77 12.90 -1.53
N ALA A 130 -9.34 13.65 -2.54
CA ALA A 130 -9.46 15.11 -2.54
C ALA A 130 -10.92 15.53 -2.40
N LYS A 131 -11.83 14.84 -3.07
CA LYS A 131 -13.27 15.13 -3.00
C LYS A 131 -13.84 14.80 -1.62
N VAL A 132 -13.50 13.63 -1.10
CA VAL A 132 -14.00 13.18 0.21
C VAL A 132 -13.51 14.11 1.32
N THR A 133 -12.25 14.49 1.28
CA THR A 133 -11.66 15.39 2.27
C THR A 133 -12.36 16.75 2.27
N SER A 134 -12.66 17.27 1.08
CA SER A 134 -13.38 18.54 0.93
C SER A 134 -14.77 18.45 1.57
N LEU A 135 -15.46 17.34 1.38
CA LEU A 135 -16.80 17.14 1.97
C LEU A 135 -16.73 16.99 3.49
N LEU A 136 -15.74 16.29 3.99
CA LEU A 136 -15.61 16.03 5.43
C LEU A 136 -15.23 17.27 6.23
N LYS A 137 -14.58 18.24 5.60
CA LYS A 137 -14.18 19.49 6.26
C LYS A 137 -15.31 20.49 6.40
N GLU A 138 -16.39 20.27 5.71
CA GLU A 138 -17.57 21.11 5.79
C GLU A 138 -18.50 20.60 6.91
#